data_54e63f0e1bb64d127d90ade733697f7c
#
_entry.id   54e63f0e1bb64d127d90ade733697f7c
#
_cell.length_a   1.000
_cell.length_b   1.000
_cell.length_c   1.000
_cell.angle_alpha   90.00
_cell.angle_beta   90.00
_cell.angle_gamma   90.00
#
_symmetry.space_group_name_H-M   'P 1'
#
loop_
_entity.id
_entity.type
_entity.pdbx_description
1 polymer ?
#
loop_
_entity_poly.entity_id
_entity_poly.type
_entity_poly.pdbx_seq_one_letter_code
_entity_poly.pdbx_strand_id
1 'polypeptide(L)'
;MSQQQSADWVRLAQSPSRTERIEAFFGGHGYEPHRHDTYAIGQTIAGVQSFHYRGGLQHSLPGGTMVLHPDEIHDGEAGTEAGFHYRMVYIEPALIQKILGGRPLPFIPDGLSADPRLRRAAQPLLN
;
A
#
# COMPACT_ATOMS: atom_id res chain seq x y z
N MET A 1 -14.23 -6.26 28.94
CA MET A 1 -13.96 -6.47 28.14
C MET A 1 -13.40 -6.81 27.43
N SER A 2 -13.26 -7.30 27.17
CA SER A 2 -12.58 -7.72 26.37
C SER A 2 -12.51 -7.33 25.34
N GLN A 3 -12.04 -6.91 25.17
CA GLN A 3 -12.01 -6.63 24.11
C GLN A 3 -11.85 -7.54 23.23
N GLN A 4 -12.58 -7.67 22.73
CA GLN A 4 -12.44 -8.53 21.67
C GLN A 4 -11.60 -7.88 20.64
N GLN A 5 -10.43 -8.29 20.51
CA GLN A 5 -9.57 -7.84 19.47
C GLN A 5 -9.99 -8.53 18.19
N SER A 6 -10.22 -7.76 17.15
CA SER A 6 -10.23 -8.35 15.83
C SER A 6 -8.85 -8.89 15.59
N ALA A 7 -8.75 -10.14 15.28
CA ALA A 7 -7.46 -10.73 15.02
C ALA A 7 -6.86 -10.10 13.77
N ASP A 8 -5.67 -9.56 13.91
CA ASP A 8 -4.89 -9.13 12.75
C ASP A 8 -4.58 -10.34 11.88
N TRP A 9 -4.57 -10.14 10.57
CA TRP A 9 -4.21 -11.22 9.67
C TRP A 9 -3.50 -10.69 8.44
N VAL A 10 -2.69 -11.54 7.84
CA VAL A 10 -1.91 -11.23 6.65
C VAL A 10 -1.98 -12.43 5.71
N ARG A 11 -2.23 -12.17 4.43
CA ARG A 11 -2.17 -13.15 3.36
C ARG A 11 -1.15 -12.71 2.34
N LEU A 12 -0.26 -13.60 1.99
CA LEU A 12 0.76 -13.34 0.98
C LEU A 12 0.48 -14.20 -0.24
N ALA A 13 0.71 -13.63 -1.42
CA ALA A 13 0.60 -14.36 -2.68
C ALA A 13 1.69 -13.88 -3.61
N GLN A 14 2.13 -14.76 -4.50
CA GLN A 14 3.12 -14.43 -5.48
C GLN A 14 2.61 -14.84 -6.86
N SER A 15 2.60 -13.89 -7.80
CA SER A 15 2.18 -14.17 -9.16
C SER A 15 3.29 -14.89 -9.93
N PRO A 16 2.98 -15.49 -11.09
CA PRO A 16 4.01 -16.09 -11.94
C PRO A 16 5.10 -15.12 -12.36
N SER A 17 4.82 -13.83 -12.40
CA SER A 17 5.80 -12.78 -12.71
C SER A 17 6.66 -12.40 -11.51
N ARG A 18 6.55 -13.13 -10.40
CA ARG A 18 7.27 -12.88 -9.15
C ARG A 18 6.88 -11.58 -8.46
N THR A 19 5.74 -11.03 -8.82
CA THR A 19 5.21 -9.86 -8.14
C THR A 19 4.55 -10.32 -6.85
N GLU A 20 5.09 -9.86 -5.72
CA GLU A 20 4.53 -10.22 -4.43
C GLU A 20 3.31 -9.37 -4.12
N ARG A 21 2.28 -10.00 -3.59
CA ARG A 21 1.05 -9.32 -3.16
C ARG A 21 0.77 -9.65 -1.73
N ILE A 22 0.19 -8.68 -1.03
CA ILE A 22 -0.24 -8.85 0.35
C ILE A 22 -1.66 -8.32 0.49
N GLU A 23 -2.44 -9.00 1.29
CA GLU A 23 -3.71 -8.51 1.78
C GLU A 23 -3.69 -8.67 3.29
N ALA A 24 -4.09 -7.64 4.02
CA ALA A 24 -3.97 -7.68 5.47
C ALA A 24 -5.02 -6.85 6.16
N PHE A 25 -5.29 -7.20 7.40
CA PHE A 25 -6.09 -6.42 8.32
C PHE A 25 -5.30 -6.21 9.61
N PHE A 26 -5.27 -4.95 10.06
CA PHE A 26 -4.68 -4.60 11.35
C PHE A 26 -5.65 -3.76 12.14
N GLY A 27 -5.89 -4.16 13.40
CA GLY A 27 -6.83 -3.47 14.28
C GLY A 27 -6.25 -2.28 15.01
N GLY A 28 -4.94 -2.13 15.03
CA GLY A 28 -4.26 -1.05 15.74
C GLY A 28 -2.97 -0.67 15.03
N HIS A 29 -1.85 -0.92 15.69
CA HIS A 29 -0.55 -0.71 15.08
C HIS A 29 -0.35 -1.77 13.99
N GLY A 30 -0.06 -1.34 12.79
CA GLY A 30 0.11 -2.26 11.67
C GLY A 30 1.53 -2.77 11.55
N TYR A 31 2.45 -1.88 11.24
CA TYR A 31 3.84 -2.26 11.05
C TYR A 31 4.77 -1.09 11.35
N GLU A 32 5.97 -1.45 11.80
CA GLU A 32 7.01 -0.50 12.16
C GLU A 32 7.58 0.19 10.92
N PRO A 33 8.24 1.35 11.10
CA PRO A 33 8.91 2.01 9.99
C PRO A 33 9.88 1.07 9.30
N HIS A 34 9.79 1.01 7.98
CA HIS A 34 10.68 0.18 7.16
C HIS A 34 10.67 0.71 5.73
N ARG A 35 11.51 0.14 4.89
CA ARG A 35 11.57 0.50 3.48
C ARG A 35 11.73 -0.75 2.63
N HIS A 36 11.29 -0.64 1.40
CA HIS A 36 11.45 -1.70 0.39
C HIS A 36 12.30 -1.16 -0.75
N ASP A 37 12.89 -2.06 -1.51
CA ASP A 37 13.58 -1.71 -2.75
C ASP A 37 12.65 -1.76 -3.96
N THR A 38 11.36 -1.95 -3.72
CA THR A 38 10.31 -2.01 -4.74
C THR A 38 9.36 -0.82 -4.59
N TYR A 39 8.57 -0.57 -5.63
CA TYR A 39 7.35 0.21 -5.46
C TYR A 39 6.35 -0.60 -4.66
N ALA A 40 5.56 0.07 -3.85
CA ALA A 40 4.40 -0.54 -3.18
C ALA A 40 3.17 0.22 -3.64
N ILE A 41 2.28 -0.48 -4.37
CA ILE A 41 1.06 0.12 -4.89
C ILE A 41 -0.10 -0.61 -4.24
N GLY A 42 -1.00 0.13 -3.62
CA GLY A 42 -2.07 -0.49 -2.87
C GLY A 42 -3.33 0.34 -2.75
N GLN A 43 -4.33 -0.30 -2.17
CA GLN A 43 -5.63 0.32 -1.94
C GLN A 43 -6.13 -0.08 -0.57
N THR A 44 -6.67 0.89 0.15
CA THR A 44 -7.38 0.62 1.39
C THR A 44 -8.78 0.14 1.01
N ILE A 45 -9.16 -1.01 1.56
CA ILE A 45 -10.46 -1.64 1.28
C ILE A 45 -11.49 -1.17 2.30
N ALA A 46 -11.09 -1.08 3.57
CA ALA A 46 -11.98 -0.66 4.65
C ALA A 46 -11.15 0.02 5.73
N GLY A 47 -11.75 0.94 6.44
CA GLY A 47 -11.10 1.69 7.50
C GLY A 47 -10.18 2.76 6.97
N VAL A 48 -9.25 3.21 7.81
CA VAL A 48 -8.27 4.24 7.47
C VAL A 48 -6.89 3.71 7.82
N GLN A 49 -6.02 3.68 6.81
CA GLN A 49 -4.61 3.33 7.02
C GLN A 49 -3.82 4.62 7.11
N SER A 50 -3.26 4.89 8.29
CA SER A 50 -2.42 6.06 8.52
C SER A 50 -0.97 5.64 8.44
N PHE A 51 -0.16 6.46 7.79
CA PHE A 51 1.25 6.13 7.61
C PHE A 51 2.09 7.39 7.53
N HIS A 52 3.31 7.28 8.04
CA HIS A 52 4.29 8.36 7.91
C HIS A 52 5.06 8.14 6.62
N TYR A 53 5.20 9.21 5.84
CA TYR A 53 5.85 9.13 4.56
C TYR A 53 6.46 10.48 4.19
N ARG A 54 7.75 10.48 3.92
CA ARG A 54 8.49 11.67 3.48
C ARG A 54 8.25 12.90 4.37
N GLY A 55 8.25 12.66 5.69
CA GLY A 55 8.12 13.74 6.67
C GLY A 55 6.71 14.18 6.99
N GLY A 56 5.70 13.49 6.47
CA GLY A 56 4.31 13.81 6.74
C GLY A 56 3.51 12.60 7.16
N LEU A 57 2.43 12.84 7.86
CA LEU A 57 1.45 11.81 8.20
C LEU A 57 0.34 11.83 7.16
N GLN A 58 0.11 10.69 6.54
CA GLN A 58 -0.87 10.53 5.49
C GLN A 58 -1.97 9.57 5.92
N HIS A 59 -3.15 9.69 5.32
CA HIS A 59 -4.29 8.82 5.61
C HIS A 59 -4.85 8.29 4.30
N SER A 60 -4.81 6.97 4.14
CA SER A 60 -5.39 6.31 2.98
C SER A 60 -6.79 5.82 3.33
N LEU A 61 -7.77 6.28 2.58
CA LEU A 61 -9.16 5.90 2.72
C LEU A 61 -9.58 4.99 1.58
N PRO A 62 -10.70 4.26 1.73
CA PRO A 62 -11.24 3.50 0.60
C PRO A 62 -11.48 4.42 -0.60
N GLY A 63 -11.09 3.95 -1.77
CA GLY A 63 -11.22 4.72 -3.00
C GLY A 63 -9.95 5.39 -3.48
N GLY A 64 -8.99 5.59 -2.60
CA GLY A 64 -7.68 6.13 -2.98
C GLY A 64 -6.68 5.04 -3.32
N THR A 65 -5.58 5.44 -3.92
CA THR A 65 -4.49 4.53 -4.25
C THR A 65 -3.22 5.02 -3.57
N MET A 66 -2.52 4.10 -2.91
CA MET A 66 -1.21 4.38 -2.32
C MET A 66 -0.14 4.04 -3.33
N VAL A 67 0.86 4.92 -3.47
CA VAL A 67 2.04 4.64 -4.28
C VAL A 67 3.26 5.03 -3.46
N LEU A 68 3.92 4.04 -2.90
CA LEU A 68 5.12 4.24 -2.10
C LEU A 68 6.33 3.90 -2.94
N HIS A 69 7.26 4.84 -3.00
CA HIS A 69 8.43 4.73 -3.88
C HIS A 69 9.53 3.87 -3.23
N PRO A 70 10.41 3.28 -4.05
CA PRO A 70 11.53 2.50 -3.51
C PRO A 70 12.36 3.32 -2.53
N ASP A 71 12.81 2.64 -1.48
CA ASP A 71 13.71 3.18 -0.47
C ASP A 71 13.17 4.33 0.38
N GLU A 72 11.88 4.63 0.28
CA GLU A 72 11.24 5.61 1.15
C GLU A 72 10.71 4.91 2.40
N ILE A 73 11.08 5.41 3.56
CA ILE A 73 10.66 4.84 4.84
C ILE A 73 9.19 5.13 5.07
N HIS A 74 8.46 4.12 5.49
CA HIS A 74 7.05 4.25 5.84
C HIS A 74 6.66 3.25 6.90
N ASP A 75 5.55 3.53 7.58
CA ASP A 75 4.95 2.65 8.56
C ASP A 75 3.46 2.49 8.24
N GLY A 76 2.73 1.88 9.14
CA GLY A 76 1.28 1.77 9.00
C GLY A 76 0.62 1.54 10.34
N GLU A 77 -0.49 2.24 10.54
CA GLU A 77 -1.30 2.10 11.74
C GLU A 77 -2.75 2.40 11.43
N ALA A 78 -3.65 1.93 12.28
CA ALA A 78 -5.06 2.23 12.12
C ALA A 78 -5.31 3.71 12.43
N GLY A 79 -5.98 4.40 11.50
CA GLY A 79 -6.36 5.79 11.70
C GLY A 79 -7.67 5.94 12.45
N THR A 80 -8.38 4.84 12.67
CA THR A 80 -9.62 4.81 13.44
C THR A 80 -9.66 3.51 14.25
N GLU A 81 -10.61 3.44 15.19
CA GLU A 81 -10.79 2.24 16.01
C GLU A 81 -11.21 1.01 15.21
N ALA A 82 -11.74 1.22 14.01
CA ALA A 82 -12.18 0.11 13.16
C ALA A 82 -11.01 -0.65 12.52
N GLY A 83 -9.79 -0.14 12.66
CA GLY A 83 -8.65 -0.75 12.01
C GLY A 83 -8.60 -0.42 10.53
N PHE A 84 -7.83 -1.21 9.78
CA PHE A 84 -7.79 -1.04 8.33
C PHE A 84 -7.53 -2.37 7.63
N HIS A 85 -8.15 -2.51 6.48
CA HIS A 85 -8.02 -3.66 5.58
C HIS A 85 -7.49 -3.14 4.26
N TYR A 86 -6.41 -3.71 3.75
CA TYR A 86 -5.79 -3.21 2.53
C TYR A 86 -5.22 -4.34 1.68
N ARG A 87 -4.97 -4.01 0.42
CA ARG A 87 -4.22 -4.85 -0.52
C ARG A 87 -3.08 -4.05 -1.09
N MET A 88 -1.95 -4.72 -1.30
CA MET A 88 -0.74 -4.07 -1.77
C MET A 88 0.00 -5.02 -2.71
N VAL A 89 0.61 -4.45 -3.74
CA VAL A 89 1.49 -5.20 -4.64
C VAL A 89 2.85 -4.52 -4.64
N TYR A 90 3.90 -5.34 -4.63
CA TYR A 90 5.28 -4.85 -4.64
C TYR A 90 5.87 -5.10 -6.02
N ILE A 91 6.28 -4.04 -6.71
CA ILE A 91 6.74 -4.11 -8.09
C ILE A 91 8.15 -3.56 -8.17
N GLU A 92 9.04 -4.33 -8.76
CA GLU A 92 10.42 -3.90 -8.93
C GLU A 92 10.52 -2.73 -9.91
N PRO A 93 11.36 -1.73 -9.62
CA PRO A 93 11.52 -0.57 -10.51
C PRO A 93 11.90 -0.97 -11.93
N ALA A 94 12.69 -2.01 -12.09
CA ALA A 94 13.10 -2.47 -13.42
C ALA A 94 11.91 -2.89 -14.28
N LEU A 95 10.89 -3.52 -13.68
CA LEU A 95 9.69 -3.92 -14.39
C LEU A 95 8.88 -2.70 -14.82
N ILE A 96 8.72 -1.73 -13.94
CA ILE A 96 8.00 -0.50 -14.27
C ILE A 96 8.73 0.25 -15.38
N GLN A 97 10.04 0.34 -15.29
CA GLN A 97 10.86 1.01 -16.29
C GLN A 97 10.71 0.35 -17.67
N LYS A 98 10.68 -0.97 -17.70
CA LYS A 98 10.48 -1.72 -18.93
C LYS A 98 9.12 -1.42 -19.55
N ILE A 99 8.07 -1.39 -18.73
CA ILE A 99 6.71 -1.09 -19.18
C ILE A 99 6.62 0.32 -19.74
N LEU A 100 7.31 1.27 -19.10
CA LEU A 100 7.28 2.67 -19.53
C LEU A 100 8.11 2.95 -20.78
N GLY A 101 8.94 2.00 -21.21
CA GLY A 101 9.74 2.16 -22.43
C GLY A 101 10.76 3.27 -22.33
N GLY A 102 11.37 3.44 -21.16
CA GLY A 102 12.40 4.46 -20.94
C GLY A 102 11.89 5.82 -20.51
N ARG A 103 10.58 6.00 -20.39
CA ARG A 103 10.03 7.24 -19.84
C ARG A 103 10.30 7.32 -18.34
N PRO A 104 10.39 8.54 -17.78
CA PRO A 104 10.63 8.68 -16.34
C PRO A 104 9.57 7.96 -15.50
N LEU A 105 10.01 7.41 -14.37
CA LEU A 105 9.10 6.78 -13.42
C LEU A 105 8.22 7.86 -12.77
N PRO A 106 6.92 7.59 -12.61
CA PRO A 106 6.04 8.55 -11.97
C PRO A 106 6.44 8.77 -10.52
N PHE A 107 6.23 9.98 -10.04
CA PHE A 107 6.52 10.34 -8.67
C PHE A 107 5.30 10.96 -8.01
N ILE A 108 4.88 10.41 -6.88
CA ILE A 108 3.75 10.90 -6.10
C ILE A 108 4.26 11.28 -4.72
N PRO A 109 4.45 12.59 -4.46
CA PRO A 109 5.20 13.04 -3.30
C PRO A 109 4.68 12.59 -1.93
N ASP A 110 3.36 12.53 -1.77
CA ASP A 110 2.77 12.17 -0.48
C ASP A 110 2.33 10.71 -0.41
N GLY A 111 2.56 9.94 -1.45
CA GLY A 111 2.22 8.52 -1.45
C GLY A 111 0.75 8.22 -1.71
N LEU A 112 -0.06 9.23 -2.03
CA LEU A 112 -1.51 9.06 -2.25
C LEU A 112 -1.92 9.66 -3.58
N SER A 113 -2.81 8.97 -4.27
CA SER A 113 -3.41 9.46 -5.49
C SER A 113 -4.92 9.23 -5.48
N ALA A 114 -5.68 10.24 -5.87
CA ALA A 114 -7.12 10.14 -6.05
C ALA A 114 -7.51 9.94 -7.51
N ASP A 115 -6.54 9.75 -8.39
CA ASP A 115 -6.79 9.60 -9.82
C ASP A 115 -7.51 8.27 -10.09
N PRO A 116 -8.75 8.29 -10.59
CA PRO A 116 -9.48 7.06 -10.84
C PRO A 116 -8.88 6.19 -11.94
N ARG A 117 -8.05 6.77 -12.81
CA ARG A 117 -7.37 5.98 -13.85
C ARG A 117 -6.31 5.08 -13.22
N LEU A 118 -5.56 5.61 -12.25
CA LEU A 118 -4.58 4.82 -11.53
C LEU A 118 -5.25 3.73 -10.72
N ARG A 119 -6.33 4.09 -10.04
CA ARG A 119 -7.09 3.11 -9.25
C ARG A 119 -7.56 1.94 -10.12
N ARG A 120 -8.12 2.22 -11.27
CA ARG A 120 -8.59 1.18 -12.19
C ARG A 120 -7.45 0.35 -12.74
N ALA A 121 -6.31 0.97 -13.04
CA ALA A 121 -5.15 0.24 -13.55
C ALA A 121 -4.54 -0.68 -12.51
N ALA A 122 -4.56 -0.28 -11.24
CA ALA A 122 -3.99 -1.08 -10.16
C ALA A 122 -4.90 -2.25 -9.75
N GLN A 123 -6.20 -2.12 -9.94
CA GLN A 123 -7.18 -3.09 -9.44
C GLN A 123 -6.88 -4.54 -9.87
N PRO A 124 -6.61 -4.83 -11.14
CA PRO A 124 -6.31 -6.20 -11.54
C PRO A 124 -5.04 -6.77 -10.90
N LEU A 125 -4.09 -5.91 -10.54
CA LEU A 125 -2.84 -6.35 -9.90
C LEU A 125 -3.06 -6.73 -8.44
N LEU A 126 -4.09 -6.18 -7.82
CA LEU A 126 -4.35 -6.37 -6.39
C LEU A 126 -5.30 -7.53 -6.10
N ASN A 127 -6.03 -7.99 -7.11
CA ASN A 127 -7.01 -9.06 -6.93
C ASN A 127 -6.42 -10.46 -7.02
#